data_9888f920f6a7a71fb52581ab90f01fc2
#
_entry.id   9888f920f6a7a71fb52581ab90f01fc2
#
_cell.length_a   1.000
_cell.length_b   1.000
_cell.length_c   1.000
_cell.angle_alpha   90.00
_cell.angle_beta   90.00
_cell.angle_gamma   90.00
#
_symmetry.space_group_name_H-M   'P 1'
#
loop_
_entity.id
_entity.type
_entity.pdbx_description
1 polymer ?
#
loop_
_entity_poly.entity_id
_entity_poly.type
_entity_poly.pdbx_seq_one_letter_code
_entity_poly.pdbx_strand_id
1 'polypeptide(L)'
;MCPQFDSGRYHIPIPKVSYLRDFFIVECALRTPHSALRTPYSVLRTPYSVLRMSEDIVIRILLLPLALLYGLGIGLRNLLYRIGALRSVRFDLPVISVGNLTMGGAGKTPHIEYLLRWLDQFIQIAVLSRGYGRSTMGYRPVTSIDTAKEVGDEPLQFKRKFPNVPVSVSESRALAVPELIKRNPETQCILLDDAFQHLAVTPGLNILLTEFARPFTRDWLLPAGRLREGRFEYRRADLIIVTKCPPDLTARQRQDLVREIDPFPRQRVYFTRYDYGLTYDLLRPDIRRPLELQTDVLLVSAIANTDYLLQYLGKTVNSVQALEFSDHHYFDEDDLNTVLRRFNAMPGSRKIILTTEKDATRLELHQGFLWKNDLPIWVLPAEVAFCDNDEVDFQAEVKRFLLEFKV
;
A
#
# COMPACT_ATOMS: atom_id res chain seq x y z
N MET A 1 -18.81 -49.33 -36.62
CA MET A 1 -18.43 -48.60 -37.82
C MET A 1 -18.22 -47.17 -37.44
N CYS A 2 -16.97 -46.83 -37.34
CA CYS A 2 -16.48 -45.45 -37.18
C CYS A 2 -16.19 -44.86 -38.55
N PRO A 3 -16.26 -43.53 -38.73
CA PRO A 3 -15.21 -42.93 -39.50
C PRO A 3 -14.48 -41.84 -38.67
N GLN A 4 -13.18 -41.94 -38.74
CA GLN A 4 -12.17 -40.97 -38.39
C GLN A 4 -12.38 -39.64 -39.15
N PHE A 5 -12.16 -38.50 -38.47
CA PHE A 5 -11.89 -37.25 -39.16
C PHE A 5 -10.50 -36.73 -38.74
N ASP A 6 -9.79 -36.42 -39.78
CA ASP A 6 -8.38 -36.09 -39.91
C ASP A 6 -8.10 -34.62 -39.44
N SER A 7 -6.98 -34.45 -38.75
CA SER A 7 -6.52 -33.15 -38.23
C SER A 7 -5.68 -32.43 -39.28
N GLY A 8 -6.27 -31.47 -40.01
CA GLY A 8 -5.55 -30.57 -40.88
C GLY A 8 -4.94 -29.39 -40.08
N ARG A 9 -3.59 -29.37 -39.93
CA ARG A 9 -2.84 -28.23 -39.45
C ARG A 9 -2.75 -27.16 -40.55
N TYR A 10 -3.22 -25.95 -40.29
CA TYR A 10 -2.84 -24.77 -41.06
C TYR A 10 -1.78 -23.97 -40.31
N HIS A 11 -0.57 -23.99 -40.86
CA HIS A 11 0.49 -23.05 -40.49
C HIS A 11 0.29 -21.75 -41.30
N ILE A 12 0.17 -20.62 -40.59
CA ILE A 12 0.33 -19.28 -41.17
C ILE A 12 1.69 -18.76 -40.78
N PRO A 13 2.58 -18.39 -41.71
CA PRO A 13 3.89 -17.87 -41.39
C PRO A 13 3.83 -16.39 -41.02
N ILE A 14 4.43 -16.04 -39.88
CA ILE A 14 4.69 -14.65 -39.46
C ILE A 14 6.02 -14.22 -40.07
N PRO A 15 6.12 -13.07 -40.77
CA PRO A 15 7.38 -12.61 -41.31
C PRO A 15 8.32 -12.08 -40.21
N LYS A 16 9.53 -12.58 -40.21
CA LYS A 16 10.68 -12.04 -39.46
C LYS A 16 11.06 -10.66 -40.00
N VAL A 17 11.00 -9.64 -39.15
CA VAL A 17 11.66 -8.38 -39.38
C VAL A 17 12.98 -8.41 -38.59
N SER A 18 14.08 -8.76 -39.29
CA SER A 18 15.42 -8.44 -38.92
C SER A 18 15.80 -7.14 -39.62
N TYR A 19 16.30 -6.17 -38.88
CA TYR A 19 17.29 -5.17 -39.30
C TYR A 19 17.35 -4.07 -38.23
N LEU A 20 18.48 -4.02 -37.57
CA LEU A 20 19.37 -2.93 -37.21
C LEU A 20 20.11 -3.25 -35.89
N ARG A 21 21.07 -4.15 -35.99
CA ARG A 21 22.29 -4.15 -35.17
C ARG A 21 23.40 -3.60 -36.07
N ASP A 22 24.21 -2.79 -35.44
CA ASP A 22 25.46 -2.21 -35.90
C ASP A 22 25.37 -0.69 -36.09
N PHE A 23 25.83 0.01 -35.05
CA PHE A 23 26.80 1.13 -35.23
C PHE A 23 27.28 1.63 -33.84
N PHE A 24 28.61 1.68 -33.76
CA PHE A 24 29.49 2.31 -32.76
C PHE A 24 29.86 1.52 -31.49
N ILE A 25 30.88 0.69 -31.70
CA ILE A 25 31.94 0.45 -30.72
C ILE A 25 33.03 1.54 -30.98
N VAL A 26 33.30 2.35 -29.98
CA VAL A 26 34.55 3.08 -29.88
C VAL A 26 35.18 2.72 -28.54
N GLU A 27 36.19 1.85 -28.63
CA GLU A 27 37.18 1.63 -27.58
C GLU A 27 37.98 2.91 -27.35
N CYS A 28 38.11 3.31 -26.09
CA CYS A 28 39.25 4.11 -25.65
C CYS A 28 39.73 3.60 -24.30
N ALA A 29 40.78 2.79 -24.37
CA ALA A 29 41.53 2.34 -23.21
C ALA A 29 42.43 3.47 -22.72
N LEU A 30 42.32 3.88 -21.48
CA LEU A 30 43.40 4.53 -20.74
C LEU A 30 43.40 4.04 -19.28
N ARG A 31 44.47 3.33 -18.95
CA ARG A 31 44.88 2.93 -17.60
C ARG A 31 45.39 4.16 -16.85
N THR A 32 44.97 4.39 -15.64
CA THR A 32 45.78 4.94 -14.52
C THR A 32 45.12 4.68 -13.16
N PRO A 33 45.84 4.82 -12.02
CA PRO A 33 45.76 3.85 -10.94
C PRO A 33 44.90 4.31 -9.74
N HIS A 34 44.68 3.34 -8.84
CA HIS A 34 43.97 3.44 -7.54
C HIS A 34 44.28 4.71 -6.73
N SER A 35 43.21 5.42 -6.39
CA SER A 35 43.11 6.11 -5.11
C SER A 35 41.61 6.19 -4.71
N ALA A 36 41.37 5.82 -3.45
CA ALA A 36 40.05 5.74 -2.84
C ALA A 36 39.39 7.11 -2.77
N LEU A 37 38.18 7.23 -3.36
CA LEU A 37 37.20 8.25 -3.02
C LEU A 37 35.83 7.60 -3.09
N ARG A 38 35.21 7.47 -1.90
CA ARG A 38 33.79 7.14 -1.77
C ARG A 38 32.99 8.27 -2.41
N THR A 39 32.43 8.05 -3.57
CA THR A 39 31.48 8.96 -4.18
C THR A 39 30.08 8.58 -3.75
N PRO A 40 29.23 9.57 -3.34
CA PRO A 40 27.84 9.33 -3.06
C PRO A 40 27.11 8.95 -4.36
N TYR A 41 26.14 8.06 -4.26
CA TYR A 41 25.31 7.60 -5.36
C TYR A 41 24.77 8.77 -6.18
N SER A 42 25.42 9.08 -7.28
CA SER A 42 24.83 9.89 -8.33
C SER A 42 23.84 8.99 -9.07
N VAL A 43 22.54 9.20 -8.85
CA VAL A 43 21.50 8.69 -9.72
C VAL A 43 21.72 9.36 -11.09
N LEU A 44 22.49 8.71 -11.95
CA LEU A 44 22.52 9.01 -13.37
C LEU A 44 21.08 8.77 -13.88
N ARG A 45 20.30 9.84 -13.98
CA ARG A 45 19.09 9.85 -14.79
C ARG A 45 19.51 9.61 -16.22
N THR A 46 19.48 8.35 -16.63
CA THR A 46 19.77 7.96 -18.02
C THR A 46 18.74 8.64 -18.94
N PRO A 47 19.06 8.89 -20.22
CA PRO A 47 18.12 9.43 -21.22
C PRO A 47 16.81 8.65 -21.31
N TYR A 48 16.79 7.39 -20.89
CA TYR A 48 15.61 6.54 -20.76
C TYR A 48 14.55 7.11 -19.81
N SER A 49 14.90 7.91 -18.81
CA SER A 49 13.91 8.50 -17.89
C SER A 49 13.11 9.63 -18.55
N VAL A 50 13.71 10.35 -19.48
CA VAL A 50 13.04 11.45 -20.23
C VAL A 50 12.14 10.87 -21.31
N LEU A 51 12.56 9.80 -22.00
CA LEU A 51 11.74 9.09 -22.98
C LEU A 51 10.51 8.43 -22.31
N ARG A 52 10.70 7.79 -21.16
CA ARG A 52 9.60 7.21 -20.38
C ARG A 52 8.59 8.26 -19.91
N MET A 53 9.04 9.44 -19.49
CA MET A 53 8.14 10.55 -19.12
C MET A 53 7.31 11.06 -20.30
N SER A 54 7.87 11.11 -21.52
CA SER A 54 7.12 11.56 -22.71
C SER A 54 6.11 10.51 -23.17
N GLU A 55 6.44 9.22 -23.11
CA GLU A 55 5.52 8.12 -23.38
C GLU A 55 4.37 8.10 -22.36
N ASP A 56 4.66 8.30 -21.06
CA ASP A 56 3.65 8.39 -20.01
C ASP A 56 2.66 9.55 -20.27
N ILE A 57 3.14 10.70 -20.74
CA ILE A 57 2.27 11.86 -21.04
C ILE A 57 1.39 11.59 -22.26
N VAL A 58 1.93 11.02 -23.32
CA VAL A 58 1.17 10.68 -24.53
C VAL A 58 0.09 9.66 -24.20
N ILE A 59 0.42 8.61 -23.45
CA ILE A 59 -0.54 7.59 -23.01
C ILE A 59 -1.64 8.23 -22.15
N ARG A 60 -1.30 9.12 -21.22
CA ARG A 60 -2.28 9.84 -20.40
C ARG A 60 -3.23 10.68 -21.25
N ILE A 61 -2.72 11.41 -22.25
CA ILE A 61 -3.55 12.22 -23.16
C ILE A 61 -4.50 11.33 -23.96
N LEU A 62 -4.03 10.21 -24.47
CA LEU A 62 -4.87 9.22 -25.20
C LEU A 62 -5.96 8.61 -24.30
N LEU A 63 -5.71 8.46 -23.03
CA LEU A 63 -6.66 7.93 -22.05
C LEU A 63 -7.62 8.98 -21.48
N LEU A 64 -7.42 10.29 -21.77
CA LEU A 64 -8.28 11.36 -21.26
C LEU A 64 -9.77 11.18 -21.57
N PRO A 65 -10.19 10.80 -22.81
CA PRO A 65 -11.61 10.59 -23.07
C PRO A 65 -12.24 9.52 -22.18
N LEU A 66 -11.51 8.43 -21.92
CA LEU A 66 -11.95 7.36 -21.01
C LEU A 66 -11.97 7.84 -19.55
N ALA A 67 -11.00 8.65 -19.15
CA ALA A 67 -10.98 9.24 -17.82
C ALA A 67 -12.14 10.22 -17.58
N LEU A 68 -12.55 10.97 -18.61
CA LEU A 68 -13.74 11.84 -18.57
C LEU A 68 -15.03 11.01 -18.41
N LEU A 69 -15.20 9.95 -19.19
CA LEU A 69 -16.35 9.05 -19.07
C LEU A 69 -16.42 8.39 -17.70
N TYR A 70 -15.28 7.89 -17.20
CA TYR A 70 -15.16 7.37 -15.84
C TYR A 70 -15.54 8.43 -14.80
N GLY A 71 -15.00 9.65 -14.95
CA GLY A 71 -15.29 10.78 -14.08
C GLY A 71 -16.76 11.18 -14.05
N LEU A 72 -17.43 11.17 -15.22
CA LEU A 72 -18.87 11.41 -15.31
C LEU A 72 -19.68 10.33 -14.56
N GLY A 73 -19.33 9.06 -14.73
CA GLY A 73 -19.99 7.96 -14.02
C GLY A 73 -19.84 8.06 -12.49
N ILE A 74 -18.61 8.30 -12.01
CA ILE A 74 -18.34 8.51 -10.59
C ILE A 74 -19.01 9.80 -10.08
N GLY A 75 -18.95 10.88 -10.86
CA GLY A 75 -19.61 12.15 -10.52
C GLY A 75 -21.12 12.00 -10.37
N LEU A 76 -21.77 11.29 -11.31
CA LEU A 76 -23.19 10.97 -11.21
C LEU A 76 -23.50 10.15 -9.96
N ARG A 77 -22.74 9.08 -9.70
CA ARG A 77 -22.90 8.28 -8.47
C ARG A 77 -22.81 9.16 -7.21
N ASN A 78 -21.80 9.99 -7.12
CA ASN A 78 -21.60 10.87 -5.97
C ASN A 78 -22.72 11.93 -5.85
N LEU A 79 -23.22 12.44 -6.97
CA LEU A 79 -24.39 13.33 -7.00
C LEU A 79 -25.64 12.64 -6.46
N LEU A 80 -25.92 11.40 -6.87
CA LEU A 80 -27.06 10.62 -6.41
C LEU A 80 -27.05 10.41 -4.89
N TYR A 81 -25.86 10.19 -4.29
CA TYR A 81 -25.71 10.17 -2.83
C TYR A 81 -25.96 11.54 -2.20
N ARG A 82 -25.45 12.63 -2.79
CA ARG A 82 -25.61 13.99 -2.26
C ARG A 82 -27.07 14.45 -2.24
N ILE A 83 -27.83 14.13 -3.27
CA ILE A 83 -29.26 14.48 -3.35
C ILE A 83 -30.18 13.49 -2.64
N GLY A 84 -29.61 12.44 -2.00
CA GLY A 84 -30.36 11.44 -1.25
C GLY A 84 -31.08 10.39 -2.10
N ALA A 85 -30.89 10.35 -3.43
CA ALA A 85 -31.44 9.31 -4.30
C ALA A 85 -30.81 7.93 -3.99
N LEU A 86 -29.53 7.91 -3.63
CA LEU A 86 -28.88 6.76 -3.01
C LEU A 86 -28.73 7.02 -1.51
N ARG A 87 -29.10 6.05 -0.68
CA ARG A 87 -29.14 6.21 0.77
C ARG A 87 -27.77 5.96 1.39
N SER A 88 -27.34 6.87 2.26
CA SER A 88 -26.23 6.67 3.21
C SER A 88 -26.80 6.41 4.59
N VAL A 89 -26.16 5.49 5.32
CA VAL A 89 -26.52 5.17 6.69
C VAL A 89 -25.50 5.81 7.64
N ARG A 90 -25.99 6.49 8.67
CA ARG A 90 -25.20 6.92 9.83
C ARG A 90 -25.59 6.02 11.01
N PHE A 91 -24.61 5.59 11.76
CA PHE A 91 -24.82 4.73 12.92
C PHE A 91 -24.73 5.55 14.21
N ASP A 92 -25.46 5.11 15.22
CA ASP A 92 -25.45 5.67 16.58
C ASP A 92 -24.22 5.16 17.38
N LEU A 93 -23.11 5.04 16.70
CA LEU A 93 -21.82 4.60 17.19
C LEU A 93 -20.72 5.37 16.46
N PRO A 94 -19.65 5.80 17.14
CA PRO A 94 -18.51 6.42 16.48
C PRO A 94 -17.93 5.54 15.37
N VAL A 95 -17.91 6.06 14.17
CA VAL A 95 -17.29 5.42 12.99
C VAL A 95 -16.19 6.32 12.45
N ILE A 96 -14.98 5.84 12.44
CA ILE A 96 -13.81 6.53 11.87
C ILE A 96 -13.45 5.83 10.55
N SER A 97 -13.42 6.58 9.46
CA SER A 97 -13.01 6.07 8.15
C SER A 97 -11.58 6.51 7.84
N VAL A 98 -10.74 5.57 7.44
CA VAL A 98 -9.40 5.84 6.89
C VAL A 98 -9.37 5.40 5.44
N GLY A 99 -9.01 6.31 4.55
CA GLY A 99 -8.97 6.01 3.13
C GLY A 99 -8.14 7.01 2.33
N ASN A 100 -8.14 6.86 1.03
CA ASN A 100 -7.42 7.74 0.12
C ASN A 100 -8.17 7.92 -1.21
N LEU A 101 -7.80 8.95 -1.98
CA LEU A 101 -8.39 9.23 -3.30
C LEU A 101 -7.69 8.48 -4.43
N THR A 102 -6.43 8.09 -4.26
CA THR A 102 -5.62 7.47 -5.31
C THR A 102 -5.62 5.95 -5.20
N MET A 103 -5.44 5.24 -6.29
CA MET A 103 -5.00 3.83 -6.23
C MET A 103 -3.57 3.75 -5.75
N GLY A 104 -3.25 2.69 -5.00
CA GLY A 104 -1.90 2.41 -4.50
C GLY A 104 -1.74 2.64 -3.01
N GLY A 105 -0.53 2.47 -2.55
CA GLY A 105 -0.15 2.34 -1.14
C GLY A 105 -0.02 3.66 -0.37
N ALA A 106 -1.09 4.43 -0.21
CA ALA A 106 -1.06 5.67 0.58
C ALA A 106 -0.79 5.46 2.09
N GLY A 107 -0.58 4.22 2.53
CA GLY A 107 -0.25 3.93 3.93
C GLY A 107 -1.45 3.68 4.84
N LYS A 108 -2.60 3.27 4.30
CA LYS A 108 -3.81 3.00 5.10
C LYS A 108 -3.56 2.02 6.24
N THR A 109 -2.99 0.85 5.93
CA THR A 109 -2.74 -0.21 6.92
C THR A 109 -1.92 0.27 8.11
N PRO A 110 -0.75 0.91 7.95
CA PRO A 110 0.00 1.44 9.10
C PRO A 110 -0.76 2.50 9.91
N HIS A 111 -1.62 3.32 9.28
CA HIS A 111 -2.41 4.33 10.01
C HIS A 111 -3.59 3.71 10.77
N ILE A 112 -4.23 2.68 10.25
CA ILE A 112 -5.21 1.86 11.00
C ILE A 112 -4.51 1.20 12.19
N GLU A 113 -3.33 0.61 12.00
CA GLU A 113 -2.56 0.00 13.09
C GLU A 113 -2.14 1.01 14.17
N TYR A 114 -1.78 2.23 13.76
CA TYR A 114 -1.51 3.33 14.70
C TYR A 114 -2.74 3.63 15.56
N LEU A 115 -3.90 3.81 14.92
CA LEU A 115 -5.17 4.07 15.63
C LEU A 115 -5.55 2.89 16.54
N LEU A 116 -5.38 1.64 16.09
CA LEU A 116 -5.62 0.45 16.90
C LEU A 116 -4.73 0.42 18.13
N ARG A 117 -3.41 0.56 17.95
CA ARG A 117 -2.43 0.53 19.04
C ARG A 117 -2.70 1.59 20.10
N TRP A 118 -3.16 2.75 19.67
CA TRP A 118 -3.46 3.85 20.58
C TRP A 118 -4.84 3.70 21.23
N LEU A 119 -5.92 3.46 20.47
CA LEU A 119 -7.29 3.49 20.97
C LEU A 119 -7.67 2.23 21.75
N ASP A 120 -7.14 1.05 21.41
CA ASP A 120 -7.43 -0.23 22.09
C ASP A 120 -7.05 -0.22 23.58
N GLN A 121 -6.22 0.73 23.99
CA GLN A 121 -5.84 0.94 25.39
C GLN A 121 -6.97 1.59 26.21
N PHE A 122 -7.96 2.22 25.58
CA PHE A 122 -8.96 3.06 26.24
C PHE A 122 -10.39 2.65 25.94
N ILE A 123 -10.65 2.09 24.76
CA ILE A 123 -12.01 1.78 24.28
C ILE A 123 -12.03 0.46 23.53
N GLN A 124 -13.21 -0.19 23.51
CA GLN A 124 -13.43 -1.38 22.71
C GLN A 124 -13.63 -0.99 21.25
N ILE A 125 -12.64 -1.28 20.42
CA ILE A 125 -12.59 -0.90 19.01
C ILE A 125 -12.73 -2.12 18.11
N ALA A 126 -13.37 -1.97 16.95
CA ALA A 126 -13.44 -3.01 15.94
C ALA A 126 -12.99 -2.48 14.56
N VAL A 127 -12.51 -3.35 13.70
CA VAL A 127 -12.12 -3.02 12.33
C VAL A 127 -13.07 -3.69 11.34
N LEU A 128 -13.50 -2.91 10.34
CA LEU A 128 -14.27 -3.43 9.22
C LEU A 128 -13.57 -3.03 7.90
N SER A 129 -13.05 -4.04 7.20
CA SER A 129 -12.38 -3.89 5.91
C SER A 129 -13.22 -4.49 4.77
N ARG A 130 -12.80 -4.27 3.54
CA ARG A 130 -13.39 -4.93 2.36
C ARG A 130 -12.92 -6.37 2.21
N GLY A 131 -11.68 -6.63 2.61
CA GLY A 131 -11.00 -7.86 2.26
C GLY A 131 -10.72 -7.92 0.77
N TYR A 132 -9.93 -6.94 0.27
CA TYR A 132 -9.60 -6.88 -1.16
C TYR A 132 -8.90 -8.18 -1.61
N GLY A 133 -9.30 -8.70 -2.79
CA GLY A 133 -8.72 -9.93 -3.36
C GLY A 133 -9.09 -11.24 -2.65
N ARG A 134 -9.95 -11.22 -1.64
CA ARG A 134 -10.43 -12.44 -0.95
C ARG A 134 -11.31 -13.30 -1.86
N SER A 135 -11.28 -14.61 -1.64
CA SER A 135 -12.12 -15.58 -2.36
C SER A 135 -13.52 -15.76 -1.75
N THR A 136 -13.70 -15.36 -0.49
CA THR A 136 -14.98 -15.45 0.22
C THR A 136 -15.86 -14.24 -0.03
N MET A 137 -17.17 -14.35 0.17
CA MET A 137 -18.15 -13.27 -0.04
C MET A 137 -18.98 -13.02 1.22
N GLY A 138 -19.59 -11.84 1.30
CA GLY A 138 -20.47 -11.43 2.39
C GLY A 138 -19.71 -11.04 3.66
N TYR A 139 -20.45 -10.93 4.78
CA TYR A 139 -19.86 -10.64 6.09
C TYR A 139 -19.12 -11.87 6.64
N ARG A 140 -17.86 -11.69 7.04
CA ARG A 140 -17.06 -12.72 7.69
C ARG A 140 -16.19 -12.13 8.80
N PRO A 141 -16.27 -12.64 10.04
CA PRO A 141 -15.28 -12.37 11.07
C PRO A 141 -13.92 -12.93 10.64
N VAL A 142 -12.84 -12.23 10.98
CA VAL A 142 -11.46 -12.65 10.70
C VAL A 142 -10.87 -13.30 11.95
N THR A 143 -10.24 -14.46 11.77
CA THR A 143 -9.52 -15.17 12.80
C THR A 143 -8.01 -15.22 12.49
N SER A 144 -7.18 -15.52 13.49
CA SER A 144 -5.73 -15.60 13.31
C SER A 144 -5.28 -16.79 12.44
N ILE A 145 -6.15 -17.80 12.29
CA ILE A 145 -5.90 -19.02 11.50
C ILE A 145 -6.38 -18.89 10.05
N ASP A 146 -7.12 -17.83 9.71
CA ASP A 146 -7.52 -17.56 8.33
C ASP A 146 -6.30 -17.28 7.45
N THR A 147 -6.49 -17.48 6.16
CA THR A 147 -5.48 -17.18 5.14
C THR A 147 -5.76 -15.85 4.43
N ALA A 148 -4.73 -15.25 3.84
CA ALA A 148 -4.89 -14.03 3.03
C ALA A 148 -5.87 -14.25 1.85
N LYS A 149 -5.97 -15.47 1.29
CA LYS A 149 -6.95 -15.81 0.24
C LYS A 149 -8.39 -15.78 0.72
N GLU A 150 -8.64 -16.07 2.00
CA GLU A 150 -10.00 -16.13 2.56
C GLU A 150 -10.52 -14.78 3.01
N VAL A 151 -9.66 -13.93 3.59
CA VAL A 151 -10.08 -12.69 4.24
C VAL A 151 -9.40 -11.43 3.70
N GLY A 152 -8.34 -11.58 2.89
CA GLY A 152 -7.48 -10.50 2.42
C GLY A 152 -6.24 -10.32 3.31
N ASP A 153 -5.18 -9.82 2.74
CA ASP A 153 -3.88 -9.62 3.41
C ASP A 153 -3.95 -8.60 4.55
N GLU A 154 -4.55 -7.43 4.32
CA GLU A 154 -4.64 -6.34 5.30
C GLU A 154 -5.50 -6.71 6.53
N PRO A 155 -6.73 -7.25 6.40
CA PRO A 155 -7.51 -7.69 7.56
C PRO A 155 -6.85 -8.82 8.36
N LEU A 156 -6.15 -9.73 7.69
CA LEU A 156 -5.39 -10.78 8.36
C LEU A 156 -4.23 -10.20 9.17
N GLN A 157 -3.50 -9.23 8.60
CA GLN A 157 -2.43 -8.50 9.29
C GLN A 157 -2.95 -7.81 10.55
N PHE A 158 -4.09 -7.09 10.48
CA PHE A 158 -4.72 -6.49 11.66
C PHE A 158 -5.04 -7.53 12.73
N LYS A 159 -5.67 -8.64 12.35
CA LYS A 159 -6.07 -9.69 13.31
C LYS A 159 -4.89 -10.34 14.00
N ARG A 160 -3.78 -10.55 13.29
CA ARG A 160 -2.56 -11.14 13.87
C ARG A 160 -1.84 -10.20 14.81
N LYS A 161 -1.75 -8.92 14.46
CA LYS A 161 -1.10 -7.89 15.31
C LYS A 161 -1.95 -7.49 16.52
N PHE A 162 -3.28 -7.54 16.38
CA PHE A 162 -4.24 -7.17 17.42
C PHE A 162 -5.25 -8.31 17.65
N PRO A 163 -4.81 -9.42 18.29
CA PRO A 163 -5.63 -10.63 18.39
C PRO A 163 -6.93 -10.45 19.18
N ASN A 164 -6.99 -9.47 20.08
CA ASN A 164 -8.18 -9.18 20.88
C ASN A 164 -9.19 -8.26 20.15
N VAL A 165 -8.75 -7.53 19.12
CA VAL A 165 -9.62 -6.65 18.37
C VAL A 165 -10.52 -7.45 17.41
N PRO A 166 -11.85 -7.23 17.42
CA PRO A 166 -12.73 -7.77 16.41
C PRO A 166 -12.40 -7.19 15.03
N VAL A 167 -11.99 -8.04 14.10
CA VAL A 167 -11.76 -7.69 12.70
C VAL A 167 -12.76 -8.44 11.84
N SER A 168 -13.41 -7.75 10.91
CA SER A 168 -14.38 -8.35 10.00
C SER A 168 -14.21 -7.82 8.58
N VAL A 169 -14.66 -8.59 7.60
CA VAL A 169 -14.63 -8.22 6.19
C VAL A 169 -16.03 -8.28 5.58
N SER A 170 -16.33 -7.36 4.69
CA SER A 170 -17.58 -7.34 3.92
C SER A 170 -17.48 -6.38 2.73
N GLU A 171 -18.13 -6.67 1.63
CA GLU A 171 -18.29 -5.75 0.50
C GLU A 171 -19.21 -4.57 0.85
N SER A 172 -20.25 -4.82 1.65
CA SER A 172 -21.22 -3.83 2.11
C SER A 172 -21.01 -3.47 3.58
N ARG A 173 -20.31 -2.34 3.84
CA ARG A 173 -20.10 -1.84 5.21
C ARG A 173 -21.41 -1.50 5.91
N ALA A 174 -22.39 -0.97 5.16
CA ALA A 174 -23.69 -0.61 5.72
C ALA A 174 -24.46 -1.80 6.30
N LEU A 175 -24.37 -2.98 5.68
CA LEU A 175 -24.98 -4.21 6.17
C LEU A 175 -24.09 -4.91 7.22
N ALA A 176 -22.79 -4.70 7.16
CA ALA A 176 -21.84 -5.37 8.04
C ALA A 176 -21.75 -4.75 9.44
N VAL A 177 -21.92 -3.44 9.58
CA VAL A 177 -21.85 -2.76 10.89
C VAL A 177 -22.87 -3.32 11.89
N PRO A 178 -24.17 -3.49 11.56
CA PRO A 178 -25.13 -4.10 12.50
C PRO A 178 -24.74 -5.54 12.89
N GLU A 179 -24.25 -6.34 11.94
CA GLU A 179 -23.83 -7.73 12.22
C GLU A 179 -22.58 -7.78 13.10
N LEU A 180 -21.63 -6.85 12.90
CA LEU A 180 -20.44 -6.71 13.72
C LEU A 180 -20.81 -6.37 15.16
N ILE A 181 -21.68 -5.36 15.37
CA ILE A 181 -22.17 -4.92 16.70
C ILE A 181 -22.93 -6.06 17.38
N LYS A 182 -23.80 -6.77 16.65
CA LYS A 182 -24.54 -7.91 17.19
C LYS A 182 -23.61 -8.99 17.76
N ARG A 183 -22.46 -9.23 17.12
CA ARG A 183 -21.47 -10.23 17.56
C ARG A 183 -20.53 -9.70 18.63
N ASN A 184 -20.32 -8.40 18.67
CA ASN A 184 -19.41 -7.72 19.60
C ASN A 184 -20.11 -6.51 20.19
N PRO A 185 -21.09 -6.73 21.11
CA PRO A 185 -21.95 -5.66 21.64
C PRO A 185 -21.19 -4.61 22.46
N GLU A 186 -20.01 -4.93 23.00
CA GLU A 186 -19.12 -3.99 23.70
C GLU A 186 -18.38 -3.02 22.78
N THR A 187 -18.48 -3.16 21.46
CA THR A 187 -17.78 -2.25 20.52
C THR A 187 -18.23 -0.81 20.73
N GLN A 188 -17.29 0.07 21.01
CA GLN A 188 -17.50 1.50 21.25
C GLN A 188 -17.10 2.37 20.05
N CYS A 189 -16.25 1.86 19.15
CA CYS A 189 -15.83 2.56 17.94
C CYS A 189 -15.53 1.56 16.82
N ILE A 190 -15.87 1.93 15.58
CA ILE A 190 -15.51 1.12 14.39
C ILE A 190 -14.56 1.90 13.51
N LEU A 191 -13.43 1.28 13.17
CA LEU A 191 -12.51 1.74 12.12
C LEU A 191 -12.91 1.11 10.79
N LEU A 192 -13.20 1.94 9.79
CA LEU A 192 -13.43 1.50 8.42
C LEU A 192 -12.14 1.62 7.61
N ASP A 193 -11.63 0.49 7.15
CA ASP A 193 -10.47 0.44 6.28
C ASP A 193 -10.87 0.60 4.81
N ASP A 194 -10.10 1.44 4.09
CA ASP A 194 -10.30 1.81 2.67
C ASP A 194 -11.76 2.15 2.33
N ALA A 195 -12.36 3.03 3.12
CA ALA A 195 -13.79 3.32 3.00
C ALA A 195 -14.11 4.71 2.44
N PHE A 196 -13.14 5.51 2.01
CA PHE A 196 -13.38 6.88 1.51
C PHE A 196 -14.35 6.93 0.33
N GLN A 197 -14.36 5.92 -0.55
CA GLN A 197 -15.29 5.77 -1.67
C GLN A 197 -16.60 5.08 -1.29
N HIS A 198 -16.75 4.59 -0.03
CA HIS A 198 -17.92 3.81 0.37
C HIS A 198 -19.04 4.71 0.92
N LEU A 199 -19.68 5.48 0.04
CA LEU A 199 -20.66 6.52 0.37
C LEU A 199 -21.97 5.98 0.99
N ALA A 200 -22.19 4.66 0.98
CA ALA A 200 -23.34 4.05 1.66
C ALA A 200 -23.26 4.12 3.21
N VAL A 201 -22.08 4.47 3.76
CA VAL A 201 -21.90 4.77 5.18
C VAL A 201 -21.38 6.19 5.30
N THR A 202 -22.00 6.97 6.18
CA THR A 202 -21.52 8.30 6.57
C THR A 202 -20.72 8.15 7.86
N PRO A 203 -19.37 8.20 7.81
CA PRO A 203 -18.55 8.14 9.02
C PRO A 203 -18.74 9.40 9.86
N GLY A 204 -18.49 9.30 11.15
CA GLY A 204 -18.47 10.45 12.04
C GLY A 204 -17.17 11.24 11.94
N LEU A 205 -16.06 10.56 11.64
CA LEU A 205 -14.74 11.16 11.36
C LEU A 205 -14.14 10.52 10.11
N ASN A 206 -13.77 11.35 9.14
CA ASN A 206 -13.24 10.87 7.86
C ASN A 206 -11.79 11.33 7.66
N ILE A 207 -10.87 10.39 7.69
CA ILE A 207 -9.42 10.61 7.56
C ILE A 207 -8.99 10.28 6.13
N LEU A 208 -8.47 11.29 5.43
CA LEU A 208 -7.95 11.17 4.07
C LEU A 208 -6.44 11.10 4.08
N LEU A 209 -5.87 10.06 3.50
CA LEU A 209 -4.43 9.92 3.34
C LEU A 209 -3.98 10.36 1.94
N THR A 210 -2.82 11.00 1.87
CA THR A 210 -2.15 11.35 0.62
C THR A 210 -0.63 11.23 0.76
N GLU A 211 0.07 10.73 -0.26
CA GLU A 211 1.52 10.60 -0.20
C GLU A 211 2.22 11.95 -0.42
N PHE A 212 3.28 12.23 0.33
CA PHE A 212 4.09 13.44 0.16
C PHE A 212 4.68 13.57 -1.25
N ALA A 213 5.27 12.50 -1.76
CA ALA A 213 5.90 12.50 -3.08
C ALA A 213 4.89 12.58 -4.24
N ARG A 214 3.65 12.11 -4.03
CA ARG A 214 2.60 12.03 -5.06
C ARG A 214 1.24 12.39 -4.46
N PRO A 215 1.02 13.66 -4.08
CA PRO A 215 -0.24 14.09 -3.50
C PRO A 215 -1.38 13.99 -4.51
N PHE A 216 -2.60 13.76 -4.00
CA PHE A 216 -3.80 13.64 -4.86
C PHE A 216 -4.02 14.88 -5.74
N THR A 217 -3.51 16.02 -5.34
CA THR A 217 -3.60 17.30 -6.07
C THR A 217 -2.89 17.27 -7.43
N ARG A 218 -1.89 16.43 -7.59
CA ARG A 218 -1.06 16.30 -8.80
C ARG A 218 -1.42 15.11 -9.68
N ASP A 219 -2.45 14.33 -9.30
CA ASP A 219 -2.81 13.11 -10.03
C ASP A 219 -4.09 13.31 -10.87
N TRP A 220 -4.34 12.41 -11.79
CA TRP A 220 -5.45 12.43 -12.73
C TRP A 220 -6.40 11.27 -12.43
N LEU A 221 -7.65 11.37 -12.95
CA LEU A 221 -8.62 10.30 -12.84
C LEU A 221 -8.21 9.05 -13.62
N LEU A 222 -8.62 7.88 -13.12
CA LEU A 222 -8.51 6.63 -13.85
C LEU A 222 -9.22 6.73 -15.21
N PRO A 223 -8.67 6.11 -16.28
CA PRO A 223 -7.40 5.38 -16.33
C PRO A 223 -6.19 6.26 -16.72
N ALA A 224 -6.34 7.57 -16.92
CA ALA A 224 -5.26 8.50 -17.27
C ALA A 224 -4.31 8.79 -16.10
N GLY A 225 -4.72 8.53 -14.87
CA GLY A 225 -3.96 8.64 -13.62
C GLY A 225 -4.42 7.61 -12.61
N ARG A 226 -4.28 7.90 -11.30
CA ARG A 226 -4.59 6.97 -10.22
C ARG A 226 -5.77 7.39 -9.35
N LEU A 227 -6.37 8.57 -9.61
CA LEU A 227 -7.53 9.03 -8.82
C LEU A 227 -8.75 8.15 -9.07
N ARG A 228 -9.31 7.61 -7.99
CA ARG A 228 -10.58 6.85 -7.97
C ARG A 228 -11.79 7.78 -8.07
N GLU A 229 -11.62 9.05 -7.65
CA GLU A 229 -12.65 10.10 -7.64
C GLU A 229 -12.00 11.45 -7.93
N GLY A 230 -12.80 12.45 -8.27
CA GLY A 230 -12.33 13.82 -8.51
C GLY A 230 -11.59 14.39 -7.30
N ARG A 231 -10.53 15.19 -7.55
CA ARG A 231 -9.74 15.83 -6.49
C ARG A 231 -10.60 16.57 -5.46
N PHE A 232 -11.66 17.23 -5.90
CA PHE A 232 -12.58 17.98 -5.05
C PHE A 232 -13.32 17.13 -4.00
N GLU A 233 -13.30 15.81 -4.09
CA GLU A 233 -13.90 14.94 -3.09
C GLU A 233 -13.12 14.91 -1.76
N TYR A 234 -11.90 15.49 -1.69
CA TYR A 234 -11.20 15.74 -0.43
C TYR A 234 -12.03 16.56 0.57
N ARG A 235 -13.04 17.31 0.08
CA ARG A 235 -14.01 18.05 0.90
C ARG A 235 -14.73 17.20 1.94
N ARG A 236 -14.85 15.88 1.72
CA ARG A 236 -15.49 14.96 2.66
C ARG A 236 -14.60 14.63 3.85
N ALA A 237 -13.31 14.86 3.74
CA ALA A 237 -12.38 14.63 4.84
C ALA A 237 -12.57 15.66 5.96
N ASP A 238 -12.39 15.22 7.17
CA ASP A 238 -12.26 16.06 8.36
C ASP A 238 -10.78 16.28 8.67
N LEU A 239 -9.98 15.21 8.59
CA LEU A 239 -8.54 15.23 8.76
C LEU A 239 -7.85 14.76 7.47
N ILE A 240 -6.77 15.40 7.09
CA ILE A 240 -5.92 15.03 5.97
C ILE A 240 -4.55 14.68 6.52
N ILE A 241 -4.03 13.50 6.19
CA ILE A 241 -2.69 13.10 6.60
C ILE A 241 -1.81 12.96 5.36
N VAL A 242 -0.74 13.72 5.31
CA VAL A 242 0.32 13.58 4.33
C VAL A 242 1.29 12.52 4.84
N THR A 243 1.37 11.42 4.11
CA THR A 243 2.10 10.22 4.52
C THR A 243 3.44 10.08 3.82
N LYS A 244 4.32 9.23 4.36
CA LYS A 244 5.64 8.94 3.78
C LYS A 244 6.48 10.19 3.58
N CYS A 245 6.43 11.11 4.53
CA CYS A 245 7.26 12.29 4.52
C CYS A 245 8.75 11.92 4.70
N PRO A 246 9.66 12.67 4.06
CA PRO A 246 11.09 12.46 4.29
C PRO A 246 11.46 12.80 5.74
N PRO A 247 12.51 12.18 6.31
CA PRO A 247 12.95 12.46 7.68
C PRO A 247 13.38 13.91 7.91
N ASP A 248 13.84 14.59 6.86
CA ASP A 248 14.32 15.96 6.82
C ASP A 248 13.27 16.95 6.26
N LEU A 249 11.97 16.64 6.47
CA LEU A 249 10.86 17.50 6.05
C LEU A 249 10.99 18.91 6.63
N THR A 250 11.15 19.91 5.76
CA THR A 250 11.28 21.31 6.17
C THR A 250 9.91 21.97 6.37
N ALA A 251 9.87 22.99 7.23
CA ALA A 251 8.66 23.81 7.45
C ALA A 251 8.15 24.44 6.15
N ARG A 252 9.04 24.82 5.23
CA ARG A 252 8.68 25.36 3.92
C ARG A 252 7.94 24.33 3.06
N GLN A 253 8.46 23.12 2.98
CA GLN A 253 7.81 22.04 2.22
C GLN A 253 6.43 21.69 2.78
N ARG A 254 6.27 21.70 4.13
CA ARG A 254 4.96 21.55 4.77
C ARG A 254 3.99 22.65 4.33
N GLN A 255 4.41 23.91 4.44
CA GLN A 255 3.57 25.06 4.07
C GLN A 255 3.21 25.05 2.58
N ASP A 256 4.16 24.71 1.71
CA ASP A 256 3.92 24.61 0.27
C ASP A 256 2.86 23.58 -0.06
N LEU A 257 2.93 22.41 0.59
CA LEU A 257 1.97 21.33 0.37
C LEU A 257 0.59 21.62 1.00
N VAL A 258 0.55 22.27 2.17
CA VAL A 258 -0.72 22.74 2.75
C VAL A 258 -1.40 23.75 1.84
N ARG A 259 -0.63 24.71 1.27
CA ARG A 259 -1.17 25.68 0.28
C ARG A 259 -1.68 24.98 -0.99
N GLU A 260 -0.98 23.94 -1.44
CA GLU A 260 -1.39 23.17 -2.61
C GLU A 260 -2.66 22.35 -2.36
N ILE A 261 -2.81 21.75 -1.18
CA ILE A 261 -4.02 21.00 -0.79
C ILE A 261 -5.21 21.96 -0.63
N ASP A 262 -4.97 23.18 -0.18
CA ASP A 262 -5.98 24.21 0.08
C ASP A 262 -7.11 23.70 0.99
N PRO A 263 -6.79 23.29 2.23
CA PRO A 263 -7.78 22.69 3.14
C PRO A 263 -8.84 23.70 3.57
N PHE A 264 -10.08 23.25 3.70
CA PHE A 264 -11.16 24.05 4.27
C PHE A 264 -10.87 24.39 5.75
N PRO A 265 -11.42 25.50 6.29
CA PRO A 265 -11.17 25.93 7.68
C PRO A 265 -11.45 24.85 8.75
N ARG A 266 -12.37 23.93 8.45
CA ARG A 266 -12.70 22.80 9.34
C ARG A 266 -11.74 21.63 9.24
N GLN A 267 -10.91 21.57 8.20
CA GLN A 267 -9.98 20.49 7.96
C GLN A 267 -8.63 20.75 8.62
N ARG A 268 -8.03 19.72 9.20
CA ARG A 268 -6.66 19.77 9.72
C ARG A 268 -5.75 18.93 8.83
N VAL A 269 -4.52 19.38 8.66
CA VAL A 269 -3.51 18.68 7.85
C VAL A 269 -2.35 18.28 8.76
N TYR A 270 -2.04 16.99 8.78
CA TYR A 270 -0.97 16.38 9.56
C TYR A 270 0.04 15.72 8.64
N PHE A 271 1.25 15.49 9.14
CA PHE A 271 2.35 14.91 8.39
C PHE A 271 2.91 13.71 9.14
N THR A 272 3.09 12.61 8.42
CA THR A 272 3.61 11.36 8.99
C THR A 272 4.72 10.79 8.11
N ARG A 273 5.65 10.09 8.76
CA ARG A 273 6.68 9.29 8.12
C ARG A 273 6.55 7.83 8.60
N TYR A 274 7.32 6.94 7.98
CA TYR A 274 7.49 5.60 8.50
C TYR A 274 8.77 5.53 9.33
N ASP A 275 8.64 4.96 10.52
CA ASP A 275 9.73 4.45 11.31
C ASP A 275 9.70 2.91 11.18
N TYR A 276 10.86 2.32 10.94
CA TYR A 276 10.98 0.88 10.77
C TYR A 276 11.49 0.27 12.07
N GLY A 277 10.75 -0.72 12.56
CA GLY A 277 11.07 -1.43 13.80
C GLY A 277 12.12 -2.52 13.63
N LEU A 278 12.30 -3.32 14.69
CA LEU A 278 13.13 -4.52 14.63
C LEU A 278 12.52 -5.50 13.64
N THR A 279 13.34 -6.06 12.76
CA THR A 279 12.91 -7.16 11.89
C THR A 279 12.62 -8.41 12.72
N TYR A 280 11.68 -9.22 12.28
CA TYR A 280 11.39 -10.53 12.85
C TYR A 280 11.47 -11.64 11.81
N ASP A 281 11.83 -12.85 12.26
CA ASP A 281 11.87 -14.02 11.39
C ASP A 281 10.44 -14.43 11.00
N LEU A 282 10.18 -14.66 9.70
CA LEU A 282 8.84 -14.97 9.19
C LEU A 282 8.22 -16.21 9.83
N LEU A 283 9.04 -17.25 10.04
CA LEU A 283 8.58 -18.55 10.55
C LEU A 283 8.69 -18.66 12.08
N ARG A 284 9.44 -17.75 12.71
CA ARG A 284 9.66 -17.68 14.16
C ARG A 284 9.57 -16.22 14.63
N PRO A 285 8.36 -15.63 14.69
CA PRO A 285 8.18 -14.19 14.95
C PRO A 285 8.72 -13.66 16.27
N ASP A 286 9.00 -14.56 17.22
CA ASP A 286 9.62 -14.21 18.50
C ASP A 286 11.10 -13.82 18.35
N ILE A 287 11.77 -14.27 17.28
CA ILE A 287 13.15 -13.92 16.98
C ILE A 287 13.18 -12.56 16.28
N ARG A 288 13.73 -11.57 16.96
CA ARG A 288 13.81 -10.18 16.47
C ARG A 288 15.25 -9.68 16.46
N ARG A 289 15.59 -8.85 15.49
CA ARG A 289 16.90 -8.19 15.42
C ARG A 289 16.84 -6.88 14.63
N PRO A 290 17.73 -5.92 14.89
CA PRO A 290 17.88 -4.75 14.03
C PRO A 290 18.50 -5.15 12.69
N LEU A 291 18.27 -4.32 11.66
CA LEU A 291 19.07 -4.37 10.44
C LEU A 291 20.47 -3.80 10.73
N GLU A 292 21.49 -4.49 10.22
CA GLU A 292 22.90 -4.10 10.44
C GLU A 292 23.49 -3.54 9.14
N LEU A 293 24.36 -2.54 9.26
CA LEU A 293 25.06 -1.92 8.12
C LEU A 293 25.88 -2.90 7.28
N GLN A 294 26.21 -4.07 7.80
CA GLN A 294 27.02 -5.09 7.12
C GLN A 294 26.15 -6.17 6.45
N THR A 295 24.85 -6.02 6.46
CA THR A 295 23.91 -7.00 5.90
C THR A 295 23.66 -6.73 4.42
N ASP A 296 23.69 -7.79 3.61
CA ASP A 296 23.25 -7.79 2.22
C ASP A 296 21.79 -8.25 2.15
N VAL A 297 20.94 -7.47 1.51
CA VAL A 297 19.48 -7.68 1.52
C VAL A 297 18.98 -8.03 0.12
N LEU A 298 18.28 -9.15 0.00
CA LEU A 298 17.35 -9.40 -1.09
C LEU A 298 15.95 -8.96 -0.65
N LEU A 299 15.51 -7.80 -1.12
CA LEU A 299 14.15 -7.33 -0.89
C LEU A 299 13.19 -8.07 -1.81
N VAL A 300 12.24 -8.81 -1.23
CA VAL A 300 11.13 -9.46 -1.95
C VAL A 300 9.85 -8.71 -1.58
N SER A 301 9.24 -8.08 -2.55
CA SER A 301 8.09 -7.22 -2.30
C SER A 301 7.08 -7.20 -3.43
N ALA A 302 5.80 -7.19 -3.05
CA ALA A 302 4.63 -7.05 -3.92
C ALA A 302 3.68 -5.98 -3.38
N ILE A 303 4.23 -4.81 -3.07
CA ILE A 303 3.48 -3.61 -2.66
C ILE A 303 3.48 -2.58 -3.79
N ALA A 304 2.51 -1.67 -3.76
CA ALA A 304 2.30 -0.68 -4.82
C ALA A 304 3.49 0.25 -5.10
N ASN A 305 4.38 0.49 -4.13
CA ASN A 305 5.56 1.35 -4.26
C ASN A 305 6.60 1.02 -3.19
N THR A 306 7.81 0.72 -3.62
CA THR A 306 8.97 0.36 -2.81
C THR A 306 9.99 1.50 -2.66
N ASP A 307 9.86 2.61 -3.40
CA ASP A 307 10.85 3.70 -3.44
C ASP A 307 11.25 4.19 -2.04
N TYR A 308 10.24 4.40 -1.16
CA TYR A 308 10.48 4.86 0.20
C TYR A 308 11.25 3.82 1.04
N LEU A 309 10.93 2.55 0.87
CA LEU A 309 11.60 1.44 1.54
C LEU A 309 13.05 1.28 1.04
N LEU A 310 13.26 1.35 -0.27
CA LEU A 310 14.60 1.28 -0.87
C LEU A 310 15.49 2.45 -0.43
N GLN A 311 14.93 3.66 -0.29
CA GLN A 311 15.67 4.80 0.24
C GLN A 311 16.09 4.59 1.70
N TYR A 312 15.25 3.99 2.52
CA TYR A 312 15.58 3.62 3.90
C TYR A 312 16.69 2.56 3.93
N LEU A 313 16.50 1.46 3.20
CA LEU A 313 17.45 0.35 3.17
C LEU A 313 18.83 0.79 2.65
N GLY A 314 18.87 1.65 1.62
CA GLY A 314 20.13 2.17 1.08
C GLY A 314 20.98 2.98 2.09
N LYS A 315 20.39 3.40 3.22
CA LYS A 315 21.10 4.08 4.32
C LYS A 315 21.40 3.15 5.50
N THR A 316 20.78 1.98 5.55
CA THR A 316 20.76 1.11 6.74
C THR A 316 21.53 -0.18 6.56
N VAL A 317 21.71 -0.66 5.32
CA VAL A 317 22.37 -1.94 5.02
C VAL A 317 23.50 -1.78 4.01
N ASN A 318 24.32 -2.83 3.84
CA ASN A 318 25.48 -2.81 2.93
C ASN A 318 25.06 -2.74 1.46
N SER A 319 24.17 -3.62 1.04
CA SER A 319 23.64 -3.66 -0.31
C SER A 319 22.17 -4.12 -0.35
N VAL A 320 21.44 -3.68 -1.38
CA VAL A 320 20.06 -4.09 -1.60
C VAL A 320 19.89 -4.54 -3.05
N GLN A 321 19.40 -5.75 -3.23
CA GLN A 321 18.85 -6.23 -4.49
C GLN A 321 17.35 -6.33 -4.34
N ALA A 322 16.58 -5.72 -5.24
CA ALA A 322 15.12 -5.78 -5.19
C ALA A 322 14.60 -6.83 -6.19
N LEU A 323 13.67 -7.65 -5.72
CA LEU A 323 12.83 -8.52 -6.52
C LEU A 323 11.37 -8.08 -6.29
N GLU A 324 10.88 -7.27 -7.21
CA GLU A 324 9.59 -6.62 -7.13
C GLU A 324 8.57 -7.34 -7.98
N PHE A 325 7.39 -7.58 -7.41
CA PHE A 325 6.22 -8.16 -8.05
C PHE A 325 5.10 -7.13 -8.15
N SER A 326 4.06 -7.43 -8.90
CA SER A 326 2.87 -6.57 -8.97
C SER A 326 2.19 -6.46 -7.60
N ASP A 327 1.53 -5.31 -7.34
CA ASP A 327 0.80 -5.13 -6.06
C ASP A 327 -0.23 -6.26 -5.85
N HIS A 328 -0.32 -6.77 -4.63
CA HIS A 328 -1.15 -7.91 -4.24
C HIS A 328 -0.82 -9.25 -4.95
N HIS A 329 0.39 -9.41 -5.51
CA HIS A 329 0.81 -10.65 -6.12
C HIS A 329 0.81 -11.82 -5.12
N TYR A 330 0.21 -12.94 -5.49
CA TYR A 330 0.30 -14.21 -4.76
C TYR A 330 1.48 -15.00 -5.33
N PHE A 331 2.47 -15.23 -4.49
CA PHE A 331 3.67 -15.99 -4.87
C PHE A 331 3.30 -17.43 -5.22
N ASP A 332 3.92 -17.94 -6.27
CA ASP A 332 3.85 -19.35 -6.67
C ASP A 332 5.21 -20.04 -6.47
N GLU A 333 5.31 -21.32 -6.82
CA GLU A 333 6.55 -22.09 -6.67
C GLU A 333 7.69 -21.57 -7.58
N ASP A 334 7.37 -21.05 -8.76
CA ASP A 334 8.37 -20.50 -9.69
C ASP A 334 8.93 -19.18 -9.15
N ASP A 335 8.09 -18.35 -8.54
CA ASP A 335 8.51 -17.14 -7.83
C ASP A 335 9.46 -17.50 -6.68
N LEU A 336 9.11 -18.47 -5.86
CA LEU A 336 9.94 -18.91 -4.72
C LEU A 336 11.26 -19.54 -5.17
N ASN A 337 11.25 -20.29 -6.25
CA ASN A 337 12.47 -20.82 -6.87
C ASN A 337 13.33 -19.66 -7.42
N THR A 338 12.72 -18.59 -7.90
CA THR A 338 13.45 -17.40 -8.35
C THR A 338 14.06 -16.65 -7.17
N VAL A 339 13.33 -16.50 -6.06
CA VAL A 339 13.84 -15.95 -4.79
C VAL A 339 15.05 -16.76 -4.32
N LEU A 340 14.92 -18.11 -4.26
CA LEU A 340 15.98 -19.02 -3.83
C LEU A 340 17.24 -18.87 -4.71
N ARG A 341 17.08 -18.88 -6.03
CA ARG A 341 18.20 -18.71 -6.99
C ARG A 341 18.90 -17.38 -6.81
N ARG A 342 18.13 -16.28 -6.70
CA ARG A 342 18.66 -14.92 -6.49
C ARG A 342 19.40 -14.83 -5.16
N PHE A 343 18.82 -15.34 -4.09
CA PHE A 343 19.44 -15.34 -2.78
C PHE A 343 20.74 -16.11 -2.76
N ASN A 344 20.77 -17.31 -3.35
CA ASN A 344 21.99 -18.14 -3.42
C ASN A 344 23.10 -17.49 -4.26
N ALA A 345 22.74 -16.76 -5.31
CA ALA A 345 23.69 -16.06 -6.17
C ALA A 345 24.26 -14.77 -5.54
N MET A 346 23.68 -14.25 -4.47
CA MET A 346 24.21 -13.09 -3.78
C MET A 346 25.56 -13.41 -3.13
N PRO A 347 26.57 -12.53 -3.32
CA PRO A 347 27.83 -12.64 -2.61
C PRO A 347 27.66 -12.34 -1.12
N GLY A 348 28.63 -12.75 -0.30
CA GLY A 348 28.67 -12.42 1.13
C GLY A 348 28.09 -13.51 2.03
N SER A 349 28.50 -13.47 3.29
CA SER A 349 28.08 -14.43 4.34
C SER A 349 26.98 -13.89 5.24
N ARG A 350 26.76 -12.56 5.27
CA ARG A 350 25.72 -11.89 6.06
C ARG A 350 24.58 -11.42 5.16
N LYS A 351 23.90 -12.35 4.54
CA LYS A 351 22.79 -12.06 3.64
C LYS A 351 21.45 -12.53 4.19
N ILE A 352 20.39 -11.77 3.90
CA ILE A 352 19.02 -12.08 4.29
C ILE A 352 18.07 -11.81 3.14
N ILE A 353 16.91 -12.48 3.19
CA ILE A 353 15.73 -12.09 2.43
C ILE A 353 14.90 -11.17 3.34
N LEU A 354 14.52 -10.01 2.84
CA LEU A 354 13.67 -9.06 3.56
C LEU A 354 12.34 -8.90 2.84
N THR A 355 11.27 -8.85 3.60
CA THR A 355 9.93 -8.62 3.05
C THR A 355 9.12 -7.67 3.93
N THR A 356 7.96 -7.23 3.45
CA THR A 356 7.04 -6.40 4.22
C THR A 356 6.04 -7.25 5.00
N GLU A 357 5.38 -6.69 6.02
CA GLU A 357 4.34 -7.38 6.78
C GLU A 357 3.16 -7.81 5.91
N LYS A 358 2.81 -6.99 4.91
CA LYS A 358 1.75 -7.30 3.95
C LYS A 358 2.13 -8.52 3.10
N ASP A 359 3.36 -8.58 2.59
CA ASP A 359 3.85 -9.69 1.78
C ASP A 359 4.06 -10.96 2.60
N ALA A 360 4.44 -10.82 3.87
CA ALA A 360 4.61 -11.92 4.81
C ALA A 360 3.35 -12.80 4.90
N THR A 361 2.15 -12.20 4.96
CA THR A 361 0.88 -12.95 5.01
C THR A 361 0.64 -13.85 3.80
N ARG A 362 1.25 -13.52 2.66
CA ARG A 362 1.17 -14.29 1.41
C ARG A 362 2.29 -15.31 1.28
N LEU A 363 3.51 -14.97 1.72
CA LEU A 363 4.64 -15.90 1.75
C LEU A 363 4.40 -17.06 2.72
N GLU A 364 3.71 -16.82 3.82
CA GLU A 364 3.33 -17.86 4.78
C GLU A 364 2.44 -18.96 4.20
N LEU A 365 1.76 -18.73 3.08
CA LEU A 365 1.03 -19.79 2.37
C LEU A 365 1.95 -20.91 1.87
N HIS A 366 3.26 -20.66 1.83
CA HIS A 366 4.28 -21.58 1.33
C HIS A 366 5.27 -22.04 2.41
N GLN A 367 4.83 -22.12 3.67
CA GLN A 367 5.71 -22.51 4.81
C GLN A 367 6.51 -23.79 4.55
N GLY A 368 5.90 -24.82 3.93
CA GLY A 368 6.59 -26.07 3.62
C GLY A 368 7.81 -25.87 2.71
N PHE A 369 7.70 -25.02 1.68
CA PHE A 369 8.82 -24.67 0.79
C PHE A 369 9.89 -23.88 1.55
N LEU A 370 9.46 -22.90 2.36
CA LEU A 370 10.36 -22.04 3.11
C LEU A 370 11.19 -22.82 4.13
N TRP A 371 10.55 -23.75 4.88
CA TRP A 371 11.23 -24.64 5.81
C TRP A 371 12.20 -25.60 5.12
N LYS A 372 11.77 -26.22 4.02
CA LYS A 372 12.59 -27.18 3.27
C LYS A 372 13.90 -26.58 2.76
N ASN A 373 13.88 -25.30 2.38
CA ASN A 373 15.03 -24.60 1.79
C ASN A 373 15.78 -23.74 2.80
N ASP A 374 15.40 -23.74 4.08
CA ASP A 374 16.00 -22.96 5.18
C ASP A 374 16.20 -21.46 4.79
N LEU A 375 15.17 -20.85 4.19
CA LEU A 375 15.27 -19.48 3.70
C LEU A 375 15.17 -18.49 4.86
N PRO A 376 16.20 -17.65 5.08
CA PRO A 376 16.22 -16.67 6.17
C PRO A 376 15.39 -15.44 5.78
N ILE A 377 14.06 -15.57 5.84
CA ILE A 377 13.14 -14.48 5.51
C ILE A 377 12.82 -13.68 6.76
N TRP A 378 13.17 -12.41 6.68
CA TRP A 378 12.92 -11.42 7.73
C TRP A 378 11.84 -10.44 7.29
N VAL A 379 10.94 -10.13 8.20
CA VAL A 379 9.85 -9.18 7.97
C VAL A 379 10.22 -7.84 8.60
N LEU A 380 10.06 -6.75 7.84
CA LEU A 380 10.32 -5.40 8.32
C LEU A 380 9.00 -4.72 8.68
N PRO A 381 8.71 -4.50 9.97
CA PRO A 381 7.54 -3.74 10.38
C PRO A 381 7.69 -2.26 10.01
N ALA A 382 6.61 -1.66 9.55
CA ALA A 382 6.54 -0.24 9.28
C ALA A 382 5.53 0.40 10.24
N GLU A 383 5.99 1.34 11.06
CA GLU A 383 5.17 2.08 12.00
C GLU A 383 4.99 3.53 11.55
N VAL A 384 3.84 4.11 11.89
CA VAL A 384 3.58 5.53 11.65
C VAL A 384 4.19 6.34 12.78
N ALA A 385 5.00 7.33 12.41
CA ALA A 385 5.45 8.38 13.31
C ALA A 385 4.99 9.73 12.76
N PHE A 386 4.41 10.56 13.59
CA PHE A 386 4.04 11.91 13.23
C PHE A 386 5.28 12.82 13.17
N CYS A 387 5.23 13.80 12.29
CA CYS A 387 6.28 14.81 12.21
C CYS A 387 6.00 15.92 13.23
N ASP A 388 7.04 16.44 13.85
CA ASP A 388 6.97 17.50 14.86
C ASP A 388 5.98 17.15 16.01
N ASN A 389 5.07 18.07 16.35
CA ASN A 389 4.06 17.90 17.40
C ASN A 389 2.68 17.47 16.85
N ASP A 390 2.58 17.05 15.59
CA ASP A 390 1.31 16.69 14.94
C ASP A 390 0.59 15.56 15.66
N GLU A 391 1.30 14.67 16.34
CA GLU A 391 0.70 13.53 17.05
C GLU A 391 -0.24 13.97 18.16
N VAL A 392 0.19 14.93 19.00
CA VAL A 392 -0.61 15.42 20.12
C VAL A 392 -1.88 16.09 19.62
N ASP A 393 -1.76 16.93 18.59
CA ASP A 393 -2.90 17.63 18.00
C ASP A 393 -3.86 16.63 17.29
N PHE A 394 -3.32 15.66 16.57
CA PHE A 394 -4.12 14.62 15.93
C PHE A 394 -4.90 13.79 16.96
N GLN A 395 -4.22 13.34 18.01
CA GLN A 395 -4.86 12.58 19.09
C GLN A 395 -5.93 13.41 19.81
N ALA A 396 -5.70 14.71 20.01
CA ALA A 396 -6.67 15.61 20.60
C ALA A 396 -7.94 15.75 19.73
N GLU A 397 -7.78 15.86 18.40
CA GLU A 397 -8.94 15.92 17.49
C GLU A 397 -9.75 14.63 17.46
N VAL A 398 -9.09 13.46 17.40
CA VAL A 398 -9.77 12.15 17.46
C VAL A 398 -10.46 11.96 18.80
N LYS A 399 -9.79 12.30 19.91
CA LYS A 399 -10.36 12.23 21.25
C LYS A 399 -11.57 13.15 21.40
N ARG A 400 -11.49 14.39 20.91
CA ARG A 400 -12.60 15.33 20.90
C ARG A 400 -13.81 14.74 20.16
N PHE A 401 -13.60 14.19 18.97
CA PHE A 401 -14.65 13.51 18.20
C PHE A 401 -15.33 12.40 19.00
N LEU A 402 -14.54 11.52 19.66
CA LEU A 402 -15.09 10.41 20.43
C LEU A 402 -15.88 10.87 21.66
N LEU A 403 -15.41 11.91 22.36
CA LEU A 403 -16.09 12.45 23.58
C LEU A 403 -17.33 13.28 23.25
N GLU A 404 -17.34 13.98 22.12
CA GLU A 404 -18.46 14.85 21.68
C GLU A 404 -19.48 14.08 20.83
N PHE A 405 -19.22 12.81 20.51
CA PHE A 405 -20.15 12.01 19.70
C PHE A 405 -21.49 11.87 20.43
N LYS A 406 -22.53 12.42 19.81
CA LYS A 406 -23.90 12.34 20.30
C LYS A 406 -24.67 11.31 19.47
N VAL A 407 -25.30 10.40 20.18
CA VAL A 407 -26.26 9.42 19.64
C VAL A 407 -27.53 10.15 19.18
#